data_fe75931ec1012398be9b5594d4bd75b7
#
_entry.id   fe75931ec1012398be9b5594d4bd75b7
#
_cell.length_a   1.000
_cell.length_b   1.000
_cell.length_c   1.000
_cell.angle_alpha   90.00
_cell.angle_beta   90.00
_cell.angle_gamma   90.00
#
_symmetry.space_group_name_H-M   'P 1'
#
loop_
_entity.id
_entity.type
_entity.pdbx_description
1 polymer ?
#
loop_
_entity_poly.entity_id
_entity_poly.type
_entity_poly.pdbx_seq_one_letter_code
_entity_poly.pdbx_strand_id
1 'polypeptide(L)'
;MMTWLLRFFLVAAVIVAVAFAAFLFVPVQRTPAQTALATDYAVPEGAGEYAMRLADCSACHTAENGKPFAGGRAIISPVGTIYSSNITPDVATGIGAYTLDDFRAALYDGVRPDGTHIYPAMPYENYRKISEQDIRALYQYFHDQVQPVTVERRESDLAFPFNLAWALRAWKWVALGDPGFSASSADPVQARGEYIVEGPGHCGACHTPRNALMAEAALTGADAKFLSGGLIAGWTAPPLRGEGSAVAGWSPDDIKLILASGRNAHAAINGEMQLVVRDSTQHMTDDDLTAIAAYLGTLNQGAPTRDEEAPTETETLLISADPSMDLGPRLYLDNCNACHFATGRGADEVFPELDGSSLVTAESPTGLISMILHGAALPSTAERPARLRMPDFGYRLSDDEVATLATFLRQAWTNKADLVSASAVADLRKAAQAD
;
A
#
# COMPACT_ATOMS: atom_id res chain seq x y z
N MET A 1 -16.27 40.36 -42.44
CA MET A 1 -16.00 38.97 -42.02
C MET A 1 -14.89 38.89 -40.96
N MET A 2 -13.73 39.52 -41.17
CA MET A 2 -12.57 39.52 -40.24
C MET A 2 -12.88 40.14 -38.85
N THR A 3 -13.60 41.23 -38.76
CA THR A 3 -14.01 41.87 -37.49
C THR A 3 -14.97 41.02 -36.66
N TRP A 4 -15.82 40.23 -37.29
CA TRP A 4 -16.76 39.35 -36.62
C TRP A 4 -16.06 38.09 -36.03
N LEU A 5 -15.11 37.52 -36.76
CA LEU A 5 -14.24 36.47 -36.28
C LEU A 5 -13.40 36.91 -35.07
N LEU A 6 -12.81 38.12 -35.13
CA LEU A 6 -12.02 38.69 -34.04
C LEU A 6 -12.87 38.86 -32.77
N ARG A 7 -14.12 39.35 -32.88
CA ARG A 7 -15.06 39.48 -31.76
C ARG A 7 -15.44 38.11 -31.19
N PHE A 8 -15.65 37.11 -32.04
CA PHE A 8 -15.96 35.76 -31.61
C PHE A 8 -14.83 35.16 -30.79
N PHE A 9 -13.54 35.25 -31.28
CA PHE A 9 -12.40 34.78 -30.54
C PHE A 9 -12.17 35.53 -29.23
N LEU A 10 -12.41 36.83 -29.19
CA LEU A 10 -12.30 37.61 -27.95
C LEU A 10 -13.35 37.21 -26.93
N VAL A 11 -14.59 37.02 -27.33
CA VAL A 11 -15.66 36.55 -26.45
C VAL A 11 -15.34 35.13 -25.95
N ALA A 12 -14.89 34.23 -26.82
CA ALA A 12 -14.48 32.88 -26.43
C ALA A 12 -13.33 32.91 -25.44
N ALA A 13 -12.32 33.75 -25.66
CA ALA A 13 -11.18 33.90 -24.72
C ALA A 13 -11.62 34.45 -23.35
N VAL A 14 -12.54 35.40 -23.33
CA VAL A 14 -13.11 35.92 -22.06
C VAL A 14 -13.90 34.83 -21.33
N ILE A 15 -14.73 34.06 -22.03
CA ILE A 15 -15.46 32.92 -21.42
C ILE A 15 -14.50 31.90 -20.83
N VAL A 16 -13.47 31.52 -21.56
CA VAL A 16 -12.43 30.57 -21.07
C VAL A 16 -11.72 31.15 -19.85
N ALA A 17 -11.36 32.44 -19.87
CA ALA A 17 -10.68 33.08 -18.73
C ALA A 17 -11.58 33.14 -17.49
N VAL A 18 -12.86 33.48 -17.66
CA VAL A 18 -13.85 33.48 -16.56
C VAL A 18 -14.09 32.07 -16.03
N ALA A 19 -14.24 31.08 -16.91
CA ALA A 19 -14.39 29.67 -16.51
C ALA A 19 -13.15 29.18 -15.75
N PHE A 20 -11.96 29.53 -16.20
CA PHE A 20 -10.71 29.17 -15.53
C PHE A 20 -10.56 29.89 -14.17
N ALA A 21 -10.91 31.17 -14.10
CA ALA A 21 -10.95 31.90 -12.83
C ALA A 21 -11.97 31.27 -11.86
N ALA A 22 -13.17 30.93 -12.34
CA ALA A 22 -14.16 30.22 -11.52
C ALA A 22 -13.62 28.86 -11.05
N PHE A 23 -12.96 28.12 -11.93
CA PHE A 23 -12.31 26.86 -11.57
C PHE A 23 -11.26 27.02 -10.45
N LEU A 24 -10.49 28.10 -10.45
CA LEU A 24 -9.47 28.34 -9.44
C LEU A 24 -10.03 28.86 -8.11
N PHE A 25 -11.01 29.77 -8.16
CA PHE A 25 -11.41 30.58 -7.01
C PHE A 25 -12.77 30.21 -6.39
N VAL A 26 -13.64 29.48 -7.10
CA VAL A 26 -14.88 29.00 -6.47
C VAL A 26 -14.51 27.96 -5.39
N PRO A 27 -14.97 28.12 -4.14
CA PRO A 27 -14.67 27.17 -3.07
C PRO A 27 -15.04 25.73 -3.44
N VAL A 28 -14.23 24.77 -3.04
CA VAL A 28 -14.55 23.34 -3.21
C VAL A 28 -15.74 23.03 -2.30
N GLN A 29 -16.77 22.43 -2.86
CA GLN A 29 -17.89 21.94 -2.05
C GLN A 29 -17.41 20.77 -1.21
N ARG A 30 -17.53 20.89 0.12
CA ARG A 30 -17.16 19.85 1.06
C ARG A 30 -18.25 18.78 1.14
N THR A 31 -17.85 17.54 1.16
CA THR A 31 -18.78 16.41 1.32
C THR A 31 -19.32 16.41 2.75
N PRO A 32 -20.64 16.47 2.95
CA PRO A 32 -21.25 16.39 4.28
C PRO A 32 -21.13 14.99 4.89
N ALA A 33 -21.45 14.88 6.17
CA ALA A 33 -21.61 13.58 6.84
C ALA A 33 -22.60 12.70 6.05
N GLN A 34 -22.18 11.46 5.74
CA GLN A 34 -23.01 10.54 4.93
C GLN A 34 -24.10 9.86 5.75
N THR A 35 -23.93 9.84 7.07
CA THR A 35 -24.93 9.30 8.00
C THR A 35 -25.15 10.30 9.15
N ALA A 36 -26.42 10.62 9.42
CA ALA A 36 -26.74 11.43 10.57
C ALA A 36 -26.62 10.57 11.84
N LEU A 37 -25.80 11.00 12.77
CA LEU A 37 -25.73 10.41 14.10
C LEU A 37 -26.71 11.09 15.05
N ALA A 38 -27.13 10.37 16.10
CA ALA A 38 -27.93 10.96 17.18
C ALA A 38 -27.22 12.19 17.78
N THR A 39 -27.97 13.18 18.22
CA THR A 39 -27.42 14.42 18.77
C THR A 39 -26.64 14.20 20.06
N ASP A 40 -26.93 13.13 20.78
CA ASP A 40 -26.27 12.66 22.01
C ASP A 40 -25.25 11.55 21.76
N TYR A 41 -24.87 11.29 20.50
CA TYR A 41 -23.87 10.28 20.18
C TYR A 41 -22.54 10.60 20.84
N ALA A 42 -22.14 9.71 21.75
CA ALA A 42 -20.83 9.72 22.39
C ALA A 42 -19.91 8.68 21.72
N VAL A 43 -18.69 9.08 21.41
CA VAL A 43 -17.68 8.17 20.90
C VAL A 43 -17.33 7.14 21.98
N PRO A 44 -17.39 5.84 21.69
CA PRO A 44 -16.98 4.81 22.65
C PRO A 44 -15.51 4.94 23.05
N GLU A 45 -15.18 4.59 24.28
CA GLU A 45 -13.80 4.57 24.76
C GLU A 45 -12.94 3.63 23.88
N GLY A 46 -11.74 4.07 23.51
CA GLY A 46 -10.81 3.34 22.64
C GLY A 46 -11.16 3.36 21.16
N ALA A 47 -12.38 3.74 20.76
CA ALA A 47 -12.79 3.71 19.34
C ALA A 47 -11.92 4.61 18.46
N GLY A 48 -11.44 5.74 18.97
CA GLY A 48 -10.60 6.67 18.22
C GLY A 48 -9.21 6.11 17.91
N GLU A 49 -8.55 5.51 18.91
CA GLU A 49 -7.27 4.83 18.67
C GLU A 49 -7.45 3.65 17.70
N TYR A 50 -8.52 2.88 17.89
CA TYR A 50 -8.79 1.76 17.01
C TYR A 50 -9.06 2.19 15.56
N ALA A 51 -9.85 3.24 15.33
CA ALA A 51 -10.07 3.80 14.01
C ALA A 51 -8.77 4.34 13.40
N MET A 52 -7.87 4.94 14.19
CA MET A 52 -6.54 5.38 13.76
C MET A 52 -5.67 4.19 13.33
N ARG A 53 -5.75 3.05 14.04
CA ARG A 53 -5.08 1.80 13.65
C ARG A 53 -5.65 1.24 12.35
N LEU A 54 -6.97 1.18 12.22
CA LEU A 54 -7.63 0.73 10.98
C LEU A 54 -7.23 1.57 9.76
N ALA A 55 -7.13 2.90 9.96
CA ALA A 55 -6.77 3.84 8.88
C ALA A 55 -5.26 4.03 8.71
N ASP A 56 -4.43 3.30 9.44
CA ASP A 56 -2.97 3.28 9.34
C ASP A 56 -2.30 4.68 9.33
N CYS A 57 -2.87 5.61 10.08
CA CYS A 57 -2.40 7.00 10.08
C CYS A 57 -0.92 7.13 10.49
N SER A 58 -0.48 6.26 11.43
CA SER A 58 0.87 6.29 12.00
C SER A 58 1.94 5.97 10.96
N ALA A 59 1.70 5.00 10.07
CA ALA A 59 2.68 4.57 9.08
C ALA A 59 3.13 5.71 8.16
N CYS A 60 2.21 6.59 7.77
CA CYS A 60 2.52 7.74 6.93
C CYS A 60 2.89 8.99 7.73
N HIS A 61 2.20 9.26 8.85
CA HIS A 61 2.35 10.52 9.58
C HIS A 61 3.40 10.49 10.71
N THR A 62 4.21 9.43 10.78
CA THR A 62 5.36 9.35 11.69
C THR A 62 6.62 9.06 10.88
N ALA A 63 7.54 10.02 10.82
CA ALA A 63 8.83 9.83 10.16
C ALA A 63 9.69 8.81 10.95
N GLU A 64 10.64 8.17 10.28
CA GLU A 64 11.61 7.31 10.94
C GLU A 64 12.37 8.11 12.02
N ASN A 65 12.39 7.62 13.24
CA ASN A 65 12.92 8.32 14.42
C ASN A 65 12.24 9.67 14.74
N GLY A 66 11.10 9.96 14.11
CA GLY A 66 10.30 11.16 14.36
C GLY A 66 9.36 11.01 15.56
N LYS A 67 8.74 12.13 15.97
CA LYS A 67 7.67 12.09 16.98
C LYS A 67 6.38 11.55 16.33
N PRO A 68 5.58 10.77 17.08
CA PRO A 68 4.33 10.23 16.55
C PRO A 68 3.43 11.33 15.96
N PHE A 69 2.90 11.06 14.77
CA PHE A 69 1.97 11.91 14.02
C PHE A 69 2.49 13.31 13.63
N ALA A 70 3.78 13.60 13.87
CA ALA A 70 4.36 14.90 13.54
C ALA A 70 4.70 15.07 12.04
N GLY A 71 4.44 14.05 11.23
CA GLY A 71 4.69 14.08 9.79
C GLY A 71 6.17 13.97 9.42
N GLY A 72 6.51 14.44 8.22
CA GLY A 72 7.89 14.49 7.72
C GLY A 72 8.40 13.20 7.06
N ARG A 73 7.58 12.14 7.00
CA ARG A 73 7.94 10.93 6.26
C ARG A 73 7.97 11.22 4.75
N ALA A 74 9.04 10.79 4.10
CA ALA A 74 9.16 10.83 2.64
C ALA A 74 8.36 9.68 2.03
N ILE A 75 7.47 10.00 1.09
CA ILE A 75 6.70 9.07 0.28
C ILE A 75 7.20 9.23 -1.15
N ILE A 76 7.95 8.22 -1.61
CA ILE A 76 8.56 8.24 -2.94
C ILE A 76 7.51 7.90 -3.99
N SER A 77 7.44 8.70 -5.03
CA SER A 77 6.53 8.50 -6.16
C SER A 77 7.25 8.66 -7.49
N PRO A 78 6.67 8.18 -8.61
CA PRO A 78 7.27 8.38 -9.94
C PRO A 78 7.42 9.84 -10.35
N VAL A 79 6.73 10.76 -9.67
CA VAL A 79 6.72 12.19 -10.00
C VAL A 79 7.49 13.05 -8.98
N GLY A 80 8.14 12.42 -8.02
CA GLY A 80 8.94 13.08 -6.97
C GLY A 80 8.55 12.63 -5.57
N THR A 81 9.08 13.32 -4.56
CA THR A 81 8.89 12.99 -3.16
C THR A 81 7.81 13.85 -2.51
N ILE A 82 6.86 13.21 -1.86
CA ILE A 82 5.81 13.85 -1.07
C ILE A 82 6.16 13.66 0.41
N TYR A 83 6.08 14.74 1.19
CA TYR A 83 6.29 14.65 2.64
C TYR A 83 4.95 14.70 3.37
N SER A 84 4.74 13.74 4.28
CA SER A 84 3.54 13.69 5.11
C SER A 84 3.45 14.91 6.03
N SER A 85 2.23 15.38 6.27
CA SER A 85 1.97 16.54 7.13
C SER A 85 1.89 16.15 8.61
N ASN A 86 2.13 17.13 9.49
CA ASN A 86 1.83 17.04 10.91
C ASN A 86 0.31 16.93 11.12
N ILE A 87 -0.15 15.88 11.79
CA ILE A 87 -1.56 15.67 12.18
C ILE A 87 -1.75 15.64 13.69
N THR A 88 -0.77 16.15 14.46
CA THR A 88 -0.95 16.38 15.89
C THR A 88 -1.87 17.58 16.13
N PRO A 89 -2.47 17.76 17.33
CA PRO A 89 -3.34 18.90 17.65
C PRO A 89 -2.58 20.20 17.91
N ASP A 90 -1.40 20.37 17.30
CA ASP A 90 -0.71 21.67 17.29
C ASP A 90 -1.49 22.64 16.40
N VAL A 91 -1.80 23.82 16.96
CA VAL A 91 -2.65 24.81 16.29
C VAL A 91 -1.93 25.50 15.13
N ALA A 92 -0.61 25.64 15.22
CA ALA A 92 0.18 26.39 14.23
C ALA A 92 0.62 25.50 13.05
N THR A 93 1.03 24.27 13.31
CA THR A 93 1.67 23.41 12.30
C THR A 93 0.94 22.09 12.04
N GLY A 94 -0.02 21.75 12.90
CA GLY A 94 -0.81 20.53 12.83
C GLY A 94 -2.28 20.76 12.47
N ILE A 95 -3.16 19.95 13.05
CA ILE A 95 -4.61 19.99 12.80
C ILE A 95 -5.41 20.56 13.99
N GLY A 96 -4.75 21.15 15.00
CA GLY A 96 -5.42 21.64 16.21
C GLY A 96 -6.46 22.75 15.96
N ALA A 97 -6.39 23.46 14.84
CA ALA A 97 -7.38 24.45 14.43
C ALA A 97 -8.51 23.87 13.54
N TYR A 98 -8.48 22.59 13.19
CA TYR A 98 -9.49 21.99 12.32
C TYR A 98 -10.81 21.79 13.08
N THR A 99 -11.90 22.18 12.47
CA THR A 99 -13.23 21.72 12.88
C THR A 99 -13.46 20.26 12.42
N LEU A 100 -14.50 19.62 12.95
CA LEU A 100 -14.89 18.29 12.48
C LEU A 100 -15.16 18.26 10.96
N ASP A 101 -15.74 19.34 10.42
CA ASP A 101 -16.00 19.45 8.98
C ASP A 101 -14.72 19.66 8.17
N ASP A 102 -13.71 20.36 8.71
CA ASP A 102 -12.39 20.46 8.08
C ASP A 102 -11.67 19.12 8.07
N PHE A 103 -11.76 18.38 9.19
CA PHE A 103 -11.17 17.06 9.31
C PHE A 103 -11.82 16.07 8.34
N ARG A 104 -13.16 16.06 8.27
CA ARG A 104 -13.89 15.24 7.30
C ARG A 104 -13.53 15.60 5.86
N ALA A 105 -13.45 16.88 5.52
CA ALA A 105 -13.09 17.35 4.18
C ALA A 105 -11.64 16.93 3.80
N ALA A 106 -10.72 16.90 4.76
CA ALA A 106 -9.38 16.38 4.53
C ALA A 106 -9.39 14.89 4.17
N LEU A 107 -10.20 14.07 4.87
CA LEU A 107 -10.32 12.64 4.64
C LEU A 107 -11.16 12.30 3.39
N TYR A 108 -12.26 13.00 3.16
CA TYR A 108 -13.19 12.70 2.07
C TYR A 108 -12.82 13.37 0.75
N ASP A 109 -12.41 14.63 0.83
CA ASP A 109 -12.23 15.48 -0.35
C ASP A 109 -10.75 15.80 -0.60
N GLY A 110 -9.86 15.42 0.31
CA GLY A 110 -8.45 15.77 0.26
C GLY A 110 -8.23 17.29 0.22
N VAL A 111 -8.99 18.06 1.00
CA VAL A 111 -8.97 19.53 1.01
C VAL A 111 -8.71 20.04 2.42
N ARG A 112 -7.81 21.00 2.56
CA ARG A 112 -7.49 21.68 3.82
C ARG A 112 -8.47 22.83 4.11
N PRO A 113 -8.47 23.38 5.35
CA PRO A 113 -9.33 24.50 5.71
C PRO A 113 -9.17 25.73 4.81
N ASP A 114 -7.96 26.00 4.33
CA ASP A 114 -7.62 27.07 3.42
C ASP A 114 -8.02 26.83 1.95
N GLY A 115 -8.62 25.68 1.65
CA GLY A 115 -9.04 25.28 0.30
C GLY A 115 -7.92 24.65 -0.53
N THR A 116 -6.70 24.49 -0.01
CA THR A 116 -5.61 23.83 -0.74
C THR A 116 -5.86 22.33 -0.85
N HIS A 117 -5.47 21.76 -1.99
CA HIS A 117 -5.64 20.35 -2.25
C HIS A 117 -4.49 19.52 -1.67
N ILE A 118 -4.83 18.38 -1.07
CA ILE A 118 -3.90 17.37 -0.58
C ILE A 118 -3.57 16.43 -1.74
N TYR A 119 -2.31 16.04 -1.86
CA TYR A 119 -1.89 15.07 -2.88
C TYR A 119 -2.42 13.67 -2.56
N PRO A 120 -2.72 12.84 -3.61
CA PRO A 120 -3.32 11.51 -3.46
C PRO A 120 -2.34 10.43 -2.94
N ALA A 121 -1.22 10.84 -2.34
CA ALA A 121 -0.45 9.97 -1.45
C ALA A 121 -1.22 9.70 -0.14
N MET A 122 -2.11 10.60 0.27
CA MET A 122 -3.12 10.34 1.28
C MET A 122 -4.30 9.64 0.57
N PRO A 123 -4.70 8.43 1.00
CA PRO A 123 -5.65 7.60 0.25
C PRO A 123 -7.11 8.03 0.45
N TYR A 124 -7.41 9.30 0.20
CA TYR A 124 -8.77 9.83 0.33
C TYR A 124 -9.74 9.24 -0.72
N GLU A 125 -9.25 8.59 -1.79
CA GLU A 125 -10.07 7.77 -2.68
C GLU A 125 -10.79 6.64 -1.91
N ASN A 126 -10.11 6.05 -0.91
CA ASN A 126 -10.63 5.02 -0.01
C ASN A 126 -11.29 5.64 1.24
N TYR A 127 -10.65 6.64 1.85
CA TYR A 127 -11.12 7.27 3.09
C TYR A 127 -12.51 7.93 2.95
N ARG A 128 -12.96 8.23 1.73
CA ARG A 128 -14.35 8.67 1.48
C ARG A 128 -15.40 7.66 1.94
N LYS A 129 -15.02 6.41 2.18
CA LYS A 129 -15.89 5.34 2.67
C LYS A 129 -15.90 5.22 4.20
N ILE A 130 -15.03 5.93 4.92
CA ILE A 130 -14.99 5.89 6.39
C ILE A 130 -16.34 6.36 6.94
N SER A 131 -16.86 5.61 7.93
CA SER A 131 -18.15 5.94 8.56
C SER A 131 -18.07 7.24 9.36
N GLU A 132 -19.22 7.91 9.55
CA GLU A 132 -19.27 9.12 10.39
C GLU A 132 -18.91 8.83 11.85
N GLN A 133 -19.19 7.62 12.35
CA GLN A 133 -18.75 7.18 13.67
C GLN A 133 -17.22 7.18 13.77
N ASP A 134 -16.55 6.56 12.79
CA ASP A 134 -15.09 6.49 12.77
C ASP A 134 -14.45 7.85 12.51
N ILE A 135 -15.06 8.71 11.68
CA ILE A 135 -14.60 10.11 11.49
C ILE A 135 -14.61 10.87 12.84
N ARG A 136 -15.70 10.77 13.61
CA ARG A 136 -15.78 11.45 14.92
C ARG A 136 -14.82 10.84 15.93
N ALA A 137 -14.66 9.52 15.91
CA ALA A 137 -13.73 8.82 16.77
C ALA A 137 -12.28 9.24 16.49
N LEU A 138 -11.88 9.31 15.21
CA LEU A 138 -10.57 9.81 14.78
C LEU A 138 -10.36 11.27 15.17
N TYR A 139 -11.35 12.14 14.90
CA TYR A 139 -11.27 13.56 15.25
C TYR A 139 -11.03 13.75 16.74
N GLN A 140 -11.83 13.08 17.58
CA GLN A 140 -11.67 13.15 19.04
C GLN A 140 -10.32 12.60 19.49
N TYR A 141 -9.87 11.47 18.94
CA TYR A 141 -8.57 10.89 19.27
C TYR A 141 -7.41 11.87 19.01
N PHE A 142 -7.37 12.45 17.83
CA PHE A 142 -6.29 13.36 17.46
C PHE A 142 -6.32 14.67 18.26
N HIS A 143 -7.50 15.17 18.65
CA HIS A 143 -7.60 16.43 19.41
C HIS A 143 -7.39 16.24 20.91
N ASP A 144 -7.84 15.12 21.48
CA ASP A 144 -7.90 14.94 22.94
C ASP A 144 -6.80 14.02 23.49
N GLN A 145 -6.28 13.09 22.68
CA GLN A 145 -5.37 12.05 23.19
C GLN A 145 -3.94 12.18 22.63
N VAL A 146 -3.77 12.75 21.43
CA VAL A 146 -2.44 12.95 20.83
C VAL A 146 -1.78 14.21 21.40
N GLN A 147 -0.49 14.11 21.72
CA GLN A 147 0.27 15.27 22.21
C GLN A 147 0.58 16.23 21.07
N PRO A 148 0.38 17.56 21.24
CA PRO A 148 0.75 18.54 20.22
C PRO A 148 2.27 18.59 20.03
N VAL A 149 2.68 18.64 18.76
CA VAL A 149 4.10 18.76 18.37
C VAL A 149 4.21 19.85 17.32
N THR A 150 4.95 20.90 17.62
CA THR A 150 5.26 21.96 16.66
C THR A 150 6.43 21.51 15.78
N VAL A 151 6.20 21.36 14.48
CA VAL A 151 7.20 20.99 13.47
C VAL A 151 6.93 21.77 12.20
N GLU A 152 7.96 22.39 11.63
CA GLU A 152 7.83 23.04 10.34
C GLU A 152 7.48 22.05 9.24
N ARG A 153 6.54 22.45 8.37
CA ARG A 153 6.13 21.66 7.24
C ARG A 153 7.28 21.50 6.25
N ARG A 154 7.62 20.27 5.90
CA ARG A 154 8.51 19.99 4.79
C ARG A 154 7.73 20.06 3.47
N GLU A 155 8.23 20.89 2.54
CA GLU A 155 7.62 21.01 1.21
C GLU A 155 7.93 19.77 0.36
N SER A 156 6.93 19.32 -0.40
CA SER A 156 7.07 18.20 -1.33
C SER A 156 7.90 18.62 -2.54
N ASP A 157 8.80 17.75 -2.98
CA ASP A 157 9.63 17.95 -4.16
C ASP A 157 9.04 17.18 -5.34
N LEU A 158 8.16 17.84 -6.10
CA LEU A 158 7.44 17.27 -7.23
C LEU A 158 7.84 17.95 -8.52
N ALA A 159 8.08 17.14 -9.56
CA ALA A 159 8.37 17.63 -10.91
C ALA A 159 7.18 18.39 -11.51
N PHE A 160 7.47 19.42 -12.33
CA PHE A 160 6.41 20.07 -13.14
C PHE A 160 5.86 19.07 -14.17
N PRO A 161 4.52 19.01 -14.38
CA PRO A 161 3.44 19.85 -13.83
C PRO A 161 2.80 19.33 -12.53
N PHE A 162 3.31 18.28 -11.93
CA PHE A 162 2.72 17.61 -10.76
C PHE A 162 2.82 18.45 -9.47
N ASN A 163 3.67 19.47 -9.44
CA ASN A 163 3.74 20.46 -8.35
C ASN A 163 2.59 21.49 -8.37
N LEU A 164 1.70 21.45 -9.37
CA LEU A 164 0.54 22.36 -9.47
C LEU A 164 -0.65 21.81 -8.68
N ALA A 165 -0.67 22.05 -7.36
CA ALA A 165 -1.70 21.51 -6.45
C ALA A 165 -3.15 21.86 -6.89
N TRP A 166 -3.39 23.00 -7.55
CA TRP A 166 -4.70 23.37 -8.06
C TRP A 166 -5.21 22.43 -9.16
N ALA A 167 -4.31 21.78 -9.91
CA ALA A 167 -4.69 20.82 -10.95
C ALA A 167 -5.34 19.55 -10.37
N LEU A 168 -5.06 19.22 -9.08
CA LEU A 168 -5.72 18.14 -8.37
C LEU A 168 -7.23 18.32 -8.27
N ARG A 169 -7.73 19.55 -8.41
CA ARG A 169 -9.18 19.80 -8.47
C ARG A 169 -9.84 19.09 -9.66
N ALA A 170 -9.24 19.19 -10.85
CA ALA A 170 -9.75 18.49 -12.03
C ALA A 170 -9.54 16.98 -11.93
N TRP A 171 -8.39 16.57 -11.41
CA TRP A 171 -8.07 15.16 -11.17
C TRP A 171 -9.13 14.49 -10.27
N LYS A 172 -9.55 15.14 -9.20
CA LYS A 172 -10.57 14.63 -8.27
C LYS A 172 -11.93 14.40 -8.93
N TRP A 173 -12.31 15.14 -9.97
CA TRP A 173 -13.57 14.92 -10.68
C TRP A 173 -13.64 13.57 -11.39
N VAL A 174 -12.50 12.96 -11.70
CA VAL A 174 -12.42 11.66 -12.40
C VAL A 174 -11.86 10.53 -11.53
N ALA A 175 -11.19 10.86 -10.43
CA ALA A 175 -10.55 9.90 -9.55
C ALA A 175 -11.43 9.52 -8.35
N LEU A 176 -12.19 10.48 -7.80
CA LEU A 176 -12.98 10.22 -6.61
C LEU A 176 -14.29 9.51 -6.96
N GLY A 177 -14.53 8.38 -6.31
CA GLY A 177 -15.83 7.71 -6.29
C GLY A 177 -16.85 8.44 -5.41
N ASP A 178 -18.03 7.86 -5.27
CA ASP A 178 -19.07 8.37 -4.36
C ASP A 178 -18.62 8.25 -2.89
N PRO A 179 -19.00 9.22 -2.02
CA PRO A 179 -18.70 9.14 -0.60
C PRO A 179 -19.63 8.15 0.11
N GLY A 180 -19.14 7.62 1.23
CA GLY A 180 -19.88 6.66 2.04
C GLY A 180 -19.61 5.21 1.62
N PHE A 181 -20.02 4.30 2.48
CA PHE A 181 -19.88 2.86 2.29
C PHE A 181 -21.26 2.19 2.25
N SER A 182 -21.43 1.26 1.33
CA SER A 182 -22.59 0.39 1.24
C SER A 182 -22.11 -1.03 0.95
N ALA A 183 -22.35 -1.93 1.88
CA ALA A 183 -21.93 -3.32 1.74
C ALA A 183 -22.61 -3.99 0.55
N SER A 184 -21.85 -4.79 -0.19
CA SER A 184 -22.36 -5.63 -1.27
C SER A 184 -22.94 -6.96 -0.75
N SER A 185 -22.47 -7.42 0.41
CA SER A 185 -22.90 -8.65 1.07
C SER A 185 -23.91 -8.39 2.20
N ALA A 186 -24.88 -9.31 2.32
CA ALA A 186 -25.80 -9.34 3.46
C ALA A 186 -25.18 -10.04 4.69
N ASP A 187 -24.07 -10.76 4.53
CA ASP A 187 -23.33 -11.37 5.63
C ASP A 187 -22.57 -10.27 6.39
N PRO A 188 -22.83 -10.07 7.70
CA PRO A 188 -22.21 -8.99 8.46
C PRO A 188 -20.69 -9.14 8.58
N VAL A 189 -20.15 -10.34 8.58
CA VAL A 189 -18.71 -10.58 8.65
C VAL A 189 -18.05 -10.15 7.33
N GLN A 190 -18.61 -10.57 6.20
CA GLN A 190 -18.12 -10.15 4.88
C GLN A 190 -18.27 -8.65 4.68
N ALA A 191 -19.41 -8.07 5.06
CA ALA A 191 -19.67 -6.62 4.97
C ALA A 191 -18.67 -5.81 5.81
N ARG A 192 -18.29 -6.31 7.00
CA ARG A 192 -17.25 -5.67 7.82
C ARG A 192 -15.87 -5.73 7.16
N GLY A 193 -15.50 -6.88 6.60
CA GLY A 193 -14.25 -7.06 5.85
C GLY A 193 -14.18 -6.16 4.61
N GLU A 194 -15.28 -6.10 3.85
CA GLU A 194 -15.42 -5.20 2.70
C GLU A 194 -15.21 -3.73 3.12
N TYR A 195 -15.87 -3.30 4.22
CA TYR A 195 -15.68 -1.96 4.77
C TYR A 195 -14.23 -1.65 5.10
N ILE A 196 -13.55 -2.56 5.80
CA ILE A 196 -12.14 -2.34 6.18
C ILE A 196 -11.25 -2.28 4.95
N VAL A 197 -11.35 -3.27 4.06
CA VAL A 197 -10.45 -3.42 2.90
C VAL A 197 -10.63 -2.29 1.88
N GLU A 198 -11.87 -1.87 1.62
CA GLU A 198 -12.19 -0.84 0.62
C GLU A 198 -12.16 0.59 1.18
N GLY A 199 -12.30 0.75 2.49
CA GLY A 199 -12.38 2.02 3.20
C GLY A 199 -11.13 2.31 4.04
N PRO A 200 -11.21 2.26 5.39
CA PRO A 200 -10.13 2.70 6.27
C PRO A 200 -8.82 1.94 6.06
N GLY A 201 -8.85 0.64 5.81
CA GLY A 201 -7.65 -0.17 5.57
C GLY A 201 -6.97 0.09 4.23
N HIS A 202 -7.63 0.79 3.30
CA HIS A 202 -7.13 1.25 1.99
C HIS A 202 -6.21 0.26 1.24
N CYS A 203 -6.51 -1.03 1.33
CA CYS A 203 -5.68 -2.09 0.71
C CYS A 203 -5.51 -1.86 -0.81
N GLY A 204 -6.56 -1.29 -1.46
CA GLY A 204 -6.53 -0.89 -2.86
C GLY A 204 -5.43 0.12 -3.19
N ALA A 205 -5.05 0.99 -2.27
CA ALA A 205 -4.01 2.00 -2.51
C ALA A 205 -2.66 1.41 -2.94
N CYS A 206 -2.34 0.19 -2.50
CA CYS A 206 -1.13 -0.53 -2.90
C CYS A 206 -1.44 -1.71 -3.85
N HIS A 207 -2.51 -2.47 -3.56
CA HIS A 207 -2.80 -3.74 -4.25
C HIS A 207 -3.69 -3.59 -5.49
N THR A 208 -4.07 -2.36 -5.89
CA THR A 208 -4.78 -2.08 -7.15
C THR A 208 -3.88 -1.32 -8.11
N PRO A 209 -3.84 -1.65 -9.41
CA PRO A 209 -3.02 -0.94 -10.37
C PRO A 209 -3.47 0.51 -10.53
N ARG A 210 -2.55 1.39 -10.94
CA ARG A 210 -2.87 2.78 -11.28
C ARG A 210 -3.29 2.91 -12.73
N ASN A 211 -4.26 3.78 -12.98
CA ASN A 211 -4.65 4.15 -14.33
C ASN A 211 -3.73 5.25 -14.91
N ALA A 212 -3.97 5.68 -16.15
CA ALA A 212 -3.17 6.70 -16.81
C ALA A 212 -3.13 8.07 -16.10
N LEU A 213 -4.07 8.31 -15.18
CA LEU A 213 -4.13 9.52 -14.36
C LEU A 213 -3.51 9.32 -12.96
N MET A 214 -2.83 8.20 -12.73
CA MET A 214 -2.25 7.81 -11.44
C MET A 214 -3.28 7.58 -10.31
N ALA A 215 -4.58 7.56 -10.63
CA ALA A 215 -5.64 7.15 -9.71
C ALA A 215 -5.73 5.63 -9.62
N GLU A 216 -6.32 5.10 -8.55
CA GLU A 216 -6.63 3.67 -8.48
C GLU A 216 -7.52 3.26 -9.66
N ALA A 217 -7.19 2.14 -10.32
CA ALA A 217 -7.94 1.68 -11.48
C ALA A 217 -9.34 1.16 -11.10
N ALA A 218 -9.55 0.84 -9.83
CA ALA A 218 -10.82 0.41 -9.27
C ALA A 218 -10.84 0.66 -7.75
N LEU A 219 -12.01 0.93 -7.18
CA LEU A 219 -12.18 1.27 -5.76
C LEU A 219 -13.03 0.26 -4.98
N THR A 220 -13.57 -0.76 -5.64
CA THR A 220 -14.47 -1.75 -5.03
C THR A 220 -14.26 -3.15 -5.62
N GLY A 221 -14.59 -4.16 -4.85
CA GLY A 221 -14.53 -5.57 -5.27
C GLY A 221 -15.44 -5.92 -6.47
N ALA A 222 -16.40 -5.07 -6.81
CA ALA A 222 -17.24 -5.24 -7.99
C ALA A 222 -16.45 -5.11 -9.32
N ASP A 223 -15.34 -4.36 -9.32
CA ASP A 223 -14.45 -4.26 -10.49
C ASP A 223 -13.32 -5.26 -10.39
N ALA A 224 -13.06 -6.01 -11.46
CA ALA A 224 -12.01 -7.03 -11.53
C ALA A 224 -10.59 -6.48 -11.33
N LYS A 225 -10.36 -5.18 -11.53
CA LYS A 225 -9.06 -4.53 -11.32
C LYS A 225 -8.77 -4.25 -9.85
N PHE A 226 -9.81 -4.18 -8.99
CA PHE A 226 -9.61 -3.97 -7.57
C PHE A 226 -8.81 -5.12 -6.98
N LEU A 227 -7.74 -4.83 -6.26
CA LEU A 227 -6.80 -5.78 -5.67
C LEU A 227 -6.12 -6.74 -6.68
N SER A 228 -6.00 -6.36 -7.95
CA SER A 228 -5.32 -7.18 -8.97
C SER A 228 -3.80 -6.97 -9.03
N GLY A 229 -3.22 -6.38 -7.99
CA GLY A 229 -1.79 -6.08 -7.87
C GLY A 229 -1.44 -4.65 -8.26
N GLY A 230 -0.31 -4.17 -7.77
CA GLY A 230 0.18 -2.82 -8.03
C GLY A 230 1.67 -2.66 -7.83
N LEU A 231 2.17 -1.45 -8.09
CA LEU A 231 3.56 -1.07 -7.84
C LEU A 231 3.58 0.15 -6.91
N ILE A 232 4.28 0.05 -5.78
CA ILE A 232 4.41 1.11 -4.79
C ILE A 232 5.86 1.23 -4.33
N ALA A 233 6.46 2.42 -4.40
CA ALA A 233 7.83 2.70 -3.97
C ALA A 233 8.87 1.67 -4.48
N GLY A 234 8.72 1.19 -5.72
CA GLY A 234 9.59 0.19 -6.32
C GLY A 234 9.32 -1.27 -5.91
N TRP A 235 8.35 -1.51 -5.03
CA TRP A 235 7.91 -2.84 -4.62
C TRP A 235 6.64 -3.26 -5.36
N THR A 236 6.58 -4.52 -5.77
CA THR A 236 5.35 -5.11 -6.30
C THR A 236 4.45 -5.51 -5.14
N ALA A 237 3.31 -4.85 -5.01
CA ALA A 237 2.22 -5.32 -4.18
C ALA A 237 1.48 -6.42 -4.97
N PRO A 238 1.45 -7.67 -4.46
CA PRO A 238 0.90 -8.77 -5.23
C PRO A 238 -0.62 -8.64 -5.41
N PRO A 239 -1.21 -9.31 -6.42
CA PRO A 239 -2.65 -9.44 -6.49
C PRO A 239 -3.19 -10.22 -5.27
N LEU A 240 -4.31 -9.75 -4.74
CA LEU A 240 -5.02 -10.39 -3.63
C LEU A 240 -6.35 -11.00 -4.11
N ARG A 241 -6.56 -11.11 -5.42
CA ARG A 241 -7.74 -11.71 -6.04
C ARG A 241 -7.43 -12.43 -7.35
N GLY A 242 -8.28 -13.40 -7.67
CA GLY A 242 -8.28 -14.07 -8.97
C GLY A 242 -7.11 -15.02 -9.17
N GLU A 243 -6.88 -15.39 -10.44
CA GLU A 243 -5.76 -16.23 -10.83
C GLU A 243 -4.44 -15.51 -10.59
N GLY A 244 -3.49 -16.18 -9.92
CA GLY A 244 -2.20 -15.57 -9.51
C GLY A 244 -2.26 -14.74 -8.23
N SER A 245 -3.39 -14.76 -7.51
CA SER A 245 -3.52 -14.14 -6.19
C SER A 245 -2.48 -14.70 -5.22
N ALA A 246 -1.79 -13.83 -4.50
CA ALA A 246 -0.83 -14.22 -3.48
C ALA A 246 -1.46 -15.00 -2.30
N VAL A 247 -2.76 -14.84 -2.12
CA VAL A 247 -3.54 -15.52 -1.05
C VAL A 247 -4.42 -16.65 -1.61
N ALA A 248 -4.23 -17.03 -2.89
CA ALA A 248 -4.96 -18.14 -3.49
C ALA A 248 -4.64 -19.45 -2.76
N GLY A 249 -5.67 -20.19 -2.36
CA GLY A 249 -5.51 -21.45 -1.65
C GLY A 249 -5.10 -21.33 -0.18
N TRP A 250 -4.89 -20.11 0.34
CA TRP A 250 -4.63 -19.92 1.77
C TRP A 250 -5.91 -20.11 2.60
N SER A 251 -5.75 -20.67 3.78
CA SER A 251 -6.85 -20.72 4.74
C SER A 251 -7.16 -19.33 5.28
N PRO A 252 -8.36 -19.09 5.82
CA PRO A 252 -8.65 -17.84 6.53
C PRO A 252 -7.65 -17.57 7.68
N ASP A 253 -7.16 -18.60 8.35
CA ASP A 253 -6.19 -18.46 9.44
C ASP A 253 -4.81 -18.04 8.92
N ASP A 254 -4.39 -18.49 7.73
CA ASP A 254 -3.15 -18.01 7.10
C ASP A 254 -3.22 -16.51 6.78
N ILE A 255 -4.37 -16.04 6.29
CA ILE A 255 -4.58 -14.61 6.01
C ILE A 255 -4.58 -13.80 7.31
N LYS A 256 -5.24 -14.28 8.36
CA LYS A 256 -5.20 -13.65 9.69
C LYS A 256 -3.79 -13.58 10.22
N LEU A 257 -3.07 -14.70 10.17
CA LEU A 257 -1.73 -14.81 10.74
C LEU A 257 -0.73 -13.88 10.06
N ILE A 258 -0.75 -13.76 8.73
CA ILE A 258 0.18 -12.84 8.04
C ILE A 258 -0.13 -11.38 8.34
N LEU A 259 -1.39 -11.02 8.52
CA LEU A 259 -1.80 -9.66 8.90
C LEU A 259 -1.46 -9.34 10.36
N ALA A 260 -1.58 -10.33 11.27
CA ALA A 260 -1.28 -10.14 12.68
C ALA A 260 0.23 -10.15 12.97
N SER A 261 0.99 -10.98 12.25
CA SER A 261 2.39 -11.26 12.61
C SER A 261 3.42 -10.97 11.52
N GLY A 262 2.98 -10.71 10.29
CA GLY A 262 3.84 -10.47 9.13
C GLY A 262 4.36 -11.74 8.46
N ARG A 263 3.95 -12.93 8.90
CA ARG A 263 4.36 -14.21 8.31
C ARG A 263 3.36 -15.33 8.61
N ASN A 264 3.30 -16.30 7.71
CA ASN A 264 2.53 -17.53 7.87
C ASN A 264 3.32 -18.72 7.30
N ALA A 265 2.67 -19.85 7.07
CA ALA A 265 3.32 -21.04 6.50
C ALA A 265 3.88 -20.79 5.09
N HIS A 266 3.29 -19.87 4.32
CA HIS A 266 3.58 -19.67 2.89
C HIS A 266 4.50 -18.48 2.63
N ALA A 267 4.32 -17.38 3.34
CA ALA A 267 4.93 -16.10 3.00
C ALA A 267 5.38 -15.31 4.23
N ALA A 268 6.26 -14.34 3.96
CA ALA A 268 6.61 -13.26 4.86
C ALA A 268 6.46 -11.93 4.13
N ILE A 269 5.97 -10.91 4.83
CA ILE A 269 5.81 -9.56 4.28
C ILE A 269 7.17 -8.91 4.01
N ASN A 270 7.16 -7.96 3.09
CA ASN A 270 8.34 -7.16 2.74
C ASN A 270 7.94 -5.74 2.34
N GLY A 271 8.94 -4.87 2.09
CA GLY A 271 8.71 -3.51 1.65
C GLY A 271 7.77 -2.72 2.57
N GLU A 272 6.92 -1.90 1.99
CA GLU A 272 5.98 -1.03 2.71
C GLU A 272 4.94 -1.79 3.55
N MET A 273 4.63 -3.04 3.21
CA MET A 273 3.69 -3.87 3.98
C MET A 273 4.16 -4.11 5.42
N GLN A 274 5.46 -4.00 5.70
CA GLN A 274 5.99 -4.09 7.07
C GLN A 274 5.44 -2.99 7.99
N LEU A 275 5.20 -1.80 7.45
CA LEU A 275 4.62 -0.68 8.20
C LEU A 275 3.15 -0.93 8.48
N VAL A 276 2.42 -1.43 7.48
CA VAL A 276 1.00 -1.79 7.63
C VAL A 276 0.82 -2.80 8.75
N VAL A 277 1.64 -3.85 8.79
CA VAL A 277 1.56 -4.82 9.89
C VAL A 277 1.98 -4.19 11.22
N ARG A 278 3.11 -3.46 11.24
CA ARG A 278 3.64 -2.86 12.48
C ARG A 278 2.69 -1.85 13.11
N ASP A 279 2.07 -0.98 12.30
CA ASP A 279 1.35 0.19 12.79
C ASP A 279 -0.17 0.02 12.78
N SER A 280 -0.69 -0.92 11.99
CA SER A 280 -2.11 -1.16 11.77
C SER A 280 -2.53 -2.59 12.11
N THR A 281 -2.30 -3.55 11.23
CA THR A 281 -3.01 -4.84 11.26
C THR A 281 -2.69 -5.71 12.47
N GLN A 282 -1.50 -5.65 13.06
CA GLN A 282 -1.20 -6.36 14.31
C GLN A 282 -2.07 -5.89 15.51
N HIS A 283 -2.68 -4.72 15.41
CA HIS A 283 -3.53 -4.12 16.44
C HIS A 283 -5.01 -4.33 16.18
N MET A 284 -5.37 -4.96 15.08
CA MET A 284 -6.76 -5.30 14.78
C MET A 284 -7.27 -6.42 15.66
N THR A 285 -8.57 -6.40 15.93
CA THR A 285 -9.23 -7.49 16.65
C THR A 285 -9.25 -8.76 15.78
N ASP A 286 -9.37 -9.91 16.44
CA ASP A 286 -9.51 -11.20 15.74
C ASP A 286 -10.76 -11.21 14.84
N ASP A 287 -11.84 -10.58 15.26
CA ASP A 287 -13.08 -10.45 14.49
C ASP A 287 -12.85 -9.65 13.19
N ASP A 288 -12.11 -8.54 13.24
CA ASP A 288 -11.82 -7.73 12.07
C ASP A 288 -10.82 -8.42 11.12
N LEU A 289 -9.82 -9.12 11.64
CA LEU A 289 -8.92 -9.96 10.82
C LEU A 289 -9.70 -11.11 10.15
N THR A 290 -10.64 -11.73 10.87
CA THR A 290 -11.55 -12.75 10.33
C THR A 290 -12.44 -12.17 9.23
N ALA A 291 -12.96 -10.97 9.43
CA ALA A 291 -13.78 -10.26 8.46
C ALA A 291 -12.98 -9.95 7.17
N ILE A 292 -11.74 -9.46 7.29
CA ILE A 292 -10.85 -9.24 6.15
C ILE A 292 -10.61 -10.55 5.39
N ALA A 293 -10.29 -11.64 6.09
CA ALA A 293 -10.06 -12.95 5.48
C ALA A 293 -11.31 -13.47 4.76
N ALA A 294 -12.49 -13.30 5.36
CA ALA A 294 -13.77 -13.68 4.76
C ALA A 294 -14.05 -12.91 3.47
N TYR A 295 -13.83 -11.58 3.47
CA TYR A 295 -14.02 -10.77 2.28
C TYR A 295 -13.03 -11.12 1.18
N LEU A 296 -11.73 -11.26 1.47
CA LEU A 296 -10.72 -11.69 0.49
C LEU A 296 -11.04 -13.07 -0.07
N GLY A 297 -11.59 -13.98 0.75
CA GLY A 297 -12.08 -15.29 0.31
C GLY A 297 -13.17 -15.19 -0.78
N THR A 298 -14.07 -14.19 -0.70
CA THR A 298 -15.09 -13.99 -1.74
C THR A 298 -14.51 -13.59 -3.09
N LEU A 299 -13.36 -12.90 -3.08
CA LEU A 299 -12.66 -12.46 -4.29
C LEU A 299 -11.79 -13.56 -4.92
N ASN A 300 -11.60 -14.68 -4.23
CA ASN A 300 -10.74 -15.79 -4.63
C ASN A 300 -11.50 -17.13 -4.79
N GLN A 301 -12.82 -17.10 -4.97
CA GLN A 301 -13.61 -18.32 -5.14
C GLN A 301 -13.12 -19.11 -6.36
N GLY A 302 -12.87 -20.42 -6.16
CA GLY A 302 -12.41 -21.32 -7.21
C GLY A 302 -10.91 -21.24 -7.52
N ALA A 303 -10.13 -20.46 -6.74
CA ALA A 303 -8.68 -20.50 -6.84
C ALA A 303 -8.16 -21.91 -6.47
N PRO A 304 -7.19 -22.46 -7.23
CA PRO A 304 -6.66 -23.78 -6.95
C PRO A 304 -5.95 -23.80 -5.60
N THR A 305 -6.21 -24.86 -4.83
CA THR A 305 -5.37 -25.19 -3.68
C THR A 305 -4.09 -25.84 -4.19
N ARG A 306 -2.99 -25.58 -3.50
CA ARG A 306 -1.70 -26.19 -3.84
C ARG A 306 -1.68 -27.61 -3.26
N ASP A 307 -1.60 -28.60 -4.13
CA ASP A 307 -1.42 -30.00 -3.73
C ASP A 307 0.05 -30.29 -3.38
N GLU A 308 0.31 -31.31 -2.53
CA GLU A 308 1.66 -31.84 -2.37
C GLU A 308 2.12 -32.46 -3.68
N GLU A 309 3.05 -31.81 -4.35
CA GLU A 309 3.60 -32.28 -5.61
C GLU A 309 4.81 -33.22 -5.35
N ALA A 310 5.04 -34.15 -6.30
CA ALA A 310 6.25 -34.99 -6.34
C ALA A 310 7.50 -34.07 -6.44
N PRO A 311 8.69 -34.54 -5.96
CA PRO A 311 9.92 -33.78 -6.08
C PRO A 311 10.18 -33.30 -7.50
N THR A 312 10.48 -32.02 -7.64
CA THR A 312 10.78 -31.38 -8.93
C THR A 312 12.17 -31.74 -9.45
N GLU A 313 12.44 -31.52 -10.74
CA GLU A 313 13.80 -31.64 -11.29
C GLU A 313 14.78 -30.71 -10.60
N THR A 314 14.33 -29.49 -10.25
CA THR A 314 15.14 -28.52 -9.48
C THR A 314 15.51 -29.07 -8.11
N GLU A 315 14.58 -29.66 -7.38
CA GLU A 315 14.84 -30.25 -6.08
C GLU A 315 15.86 -31.39 -6.17
N THR A 316 15.68 -32.27 -7.15
CA THR A 316 16.61 -33.37 -7.41
C THR A 316 18.01 -32.88 -7.75
N LEU A 317 18.12 -31.83 -8.58
CA LEU A 317 19.39 -31.19 -8.93
C LEU A 317 20.08 -30.62 -7.70
N LEU A 318 19.35 -29.86 -6.86
CA LEU A 318 19.90 -29.22 -5.66
C LEU A 318 20.34 -30.24 -4.61
N ILE A 319 19.59 -31.33 -4.43
CA ILE A 319 19.96 -32.44 -3.51
C ILE A 319 21.22 -33.14 -3.99
N SER A 320 21.41 -33.31 -5.31
CA SER A 320 22.58 -33.96 -5.85
C SER A 320 23.90 -33.22 -5.54
N ALA A 321 23.79 -31.90 -5.40
CA ALA A 321 24.95 -30.99 -5.20
C ALA A 321 26.09 -31.23 -6.21
N ASP A 322 25.74 -31.60 -7.48
CA ASP A 322 26.70 -31.93 -8.52
C ASP A 322 27.59 -30.71 -8.85
N PRO A 323 28.93 -30.84 -8.77
CA PRO A 323 29.83 -29.73 -9.05
C PRO A 323 29.76 -29.20 -10.48
N SER A 324 29.20 -29.97 -11.41
CA SER A 324 29.04 -29.60 -12.83
C SER A 324 27.78 -28.77 -13.11
N MET A 325 26.89 -28.55 -12.09
CA MET A 325 25.70 -27.75 -12.26
C MET A 325 26.02 -26.29 -12.66
N ASP A 326 25.09 -25.64 -13.32
CA ASP A 326 25.20 -24.25 -13.71
C ASP A 326 25.39 -23.28 -12.52
N LEU A 327 25.79 -22.04 -12.82
CA LEU A 327 26.11 -21.05 -11.79
C LEU A 327 24.89 -20.73 -10.90
N GLY A 328 23.68 -20.62 -11.45
CA GLY A 328 22.46 -20.28 -10.70
C GLY A 328 22.17 -21.23 -9.52
N PRO A 329 22.04 -22.56 -9.78
CA PRO A 329 21.88 -23.56 -8.71
C PRO A 329 23.01 -23.53 -7.68
N ARG A 330 24.28 -23.32 -8.11
CA ARG A 330 25.41 -23.21 -7.18
C ARG A 330 25.30 -22.00 -6.27
N LEU A 331 24.96 -20.83 -6.81
CA LEU A 331 24.73 -19.62 -6.03
C LEU A 331 23.60 -19.82 -5.03
N TYR A 332 22.55 -20.55 -5.40
CA TYR A 332 21.47 -20.90 -4.49
C TYR A 332 21.95 -21.78 -3.33
N LEU A 333 22.68 -22.85 -3.62
CA LEU A 333 23.22 -23.74 -2.58
C LEU A 333 24.12 -22.98 -1.60
N ASP A 334 24.98 -22.10 -2.12
CA ASP A 334 25.94 -21.35 -1.32
C ASP A 334 25.32 -20.25 -0.44
N ASN A 335 24.15 -19.70 -0.84
CA ASN A 335 23.62 -18.51 -0.19
C ASN A 335 22.21 -18.65 0.38
N CYS A 336 21.38 -19.53 -0.15
CA CYS A 336 19.93 -19.55 0.11
C CYS A 336 19.43 -20.86 0.73
N ASN A 337 20.04 -22.00 0.32
CA ASN A 337 19.57 -23.34 0.65
C ASN A 337 19.50 -23.64 2.15
N ALA A 338 20.35 -23.01 2.96
CA ALA A 338 20.37 -23.22 4.42
C ALA A 338 19.05 -22.81 5.11
N CYS A 339 18.31 -21.87 4.52
CA CYS A 339 17.04 -21.40 5.05
C CYS A 339 15.85 -21.82 4.18
N HIS A 340 16.00 -21.79 2.85
CA HIS A 340 14.90 -22.05 1.93
C HIS A 340 14.85 -23.51 1.42
N PHE A 341 15.81 -24.33 1.80
CA PHE A 341 15.98 -25.77 1.48
C PHE A 341 15.99 -26.07 -0.02
N ALA A 342 16.32 -27.30 -0.39
CA ALA A 342 16.32 -27.75 -1.80
C ALA A 342 14.91 -27.74 -2.42
N THR A 343 13.88 -27.85 -1.60
CA THR A 343 12.48 -27.79 -2.02
C THR A 343 12.03 -26.38 -2.41
N GLY A 344 12.74 -25.33 -1.99
CA GLY A 344 12.28 -23.94 -2.12
C GLY A 344 11.04 -23.60 -1.29
N ARG A 345 10.61 -24.50 -0.41
CA ARG A 345 9.39 -24.34 0.43
C ARG A 345 9.67 -23.73 1.78
N GLY A 346 10.94 -23.51 2.12
CA GLY A 346 11.34 -22.92 3.40
C GLY A 346 10.89 -23.74 4.60
N ALA A 347 10.54 -23.05 5.68
CA ALA A 347 10.00 -23.64 6.90
C ALA A 347 8.82 -22.79 7.39
N ASP A 348 7.72 -23.46 7.69
CA ASP A 348 6.46 -22.83 8.09
C ASP A 348 6.68 -21.76 9.15
N GLU A 349 6.13 -20.59 8.88
CA GLU A 349 6.17 -19.42 9.78
C GLU A 349 7.57 -18.89 10.13
N VAL A 350 8.63 -19.43 9.54
CA VAL A 350 10.04 -19.04 9.81
C VAL A 350 10.72 -18.54 8.54
N PHE A 351 10.77 -19.38 7.51
CA PHE A 351 11.41 -19.07 6.23
C PHE A 351 10.37 -19.18 5.11
N PRO A 352 10.06 -18.09 4.39
CA PRO A 352 9.02 -18.09 3.38
C PRO A 352 9.34 -19.01 2.20
N GLU A 353 8.30 -19.49 1.53
CA GLU A 353 8.41 -20.21 0.27
C GLU A 353 9.02 -19.34 -0.83
N LEU A 354 9.85 -19.92 -1.68
CA LEU A 354 10.34 -19.34 -2.93
C LEU A 354 9.64 -19.97 -4.13
N ASP A 355 9.26 -21.24 -4.00
CA ASP A 355 8.47 -21.95 -4.98
C ASP A 355 7.03 -21.42 -4.97
N GLY A 356 6.53 -20.89 -6.10
CA GLY A 356 5.20 -20.28 -6.22
C GLY A 356 5.07 -18.92 -5.52
N SER A 357 6.16 -18.35 -4.99
CA SER A 357 6.13 -17.04 -4.33
C SER A 357 5.75 -15.93 -5.29
N SER A 358 4.74 -15.11 -4.91
CA SER A 358 4.33 -13.94 -5.68
C SER A 358 5.44 -12.88 -5.83
N LEU A 359 6.37 -12.78 -4.87
CA LEU A 359 7.55 -11.91 -4.97
C LEU A 359 8.53 -12.43 -6.03
N VAL A 360 8.76 -13.75 -6.07
CA VAL A 360 9.70 -14.39 -7.00
C VAL A 360 9.15 -14.36 -8.43
N THR A 361 7.85 -14.61 -8.60
CA THR A 361 7.19 -14.72 -9.91
C THR A 361 6.59 -13.40 -10.41
N ALA A 362 6.68 -12.31 -9.66
CA ALA A 362 6.16 -11.00 -10.04
C ALA A 362 6.64 -10.59 -11.45
N GLU A 363 5.81 -9.88 -12.22
CA GLU A 363 6.17 -9.35 -13.53
C GLU A 363 7.45 -8.49 -13.43
N SER A 364 7.50 -7.56 -12.47
CA SER A 364 8.72 -6.80 -12.16
C SER A 364 9.61 -7.56 -11.18
N PRO A 365 10.87 -7.86 -11.49
CA PRO A 365 11.79 -8.52 -10.58
C PRO A 365 12.37 -7.59 -9.51
N THR A 366 12.01 -6.31 -9.50
CA THR A 366 12.60 -5.26 -8.64
C THR A 366 12.58 -5.65 -7.16
N GLY A 367 11.44 -6.16 -6.66
CA GLY A 367 11.31 -6.58 -5.26
C GLY A 367 12.23 -7.76 -4.91
N LEU A 368 12.34 -8.74 -5.79
CA LEU A 368 13.25 -9.89 -5.60
C LEU A 368 14.72 -9.44 -5.60
N ILE A 369 15.10 -8.60 -6.56
CA ILE A 369 16.47 -8.06 -6.64
C ILE A 369 16.79 -7.26 -5.38
N SER A 370 15.89 -6.37 -4.95
CA SER A 370 16.06 -5.58 -3.72
C SER A 370 16.21 -6.47 -2.50
N MET A 371 15.41 -7.55 -2.41
CA MET A 371 15.51 -8.53 -1.33
C MET A 371 16.88 -9.23 -1.28
N ILE A 372 17.43 -9.62 -2.44
CA ILE A 372 18.74 -10.23 -2.53
C ILE A 372 19.84 -9.22 -2.17
N LEU A 373 19.75 -7.99 -2.68
CA LEU A 373 20.77 -6.96 -2.48
C LEU A 373 20.84 -6.47 -1.03
N HIS A 374 19.68 -6.23 -0.41
CA HIS A 374 19.58 -5.48 0.86
C HIS A 374 19.08 -6.31 2.04
N GLY A 375 18.62 -7.54 1.76
CA GLY A 375 17.98 -8.37 2.77
C GLY A 375 16.63 -7.79 3.23
N ALA A 376 16.11 -8.34 4.30
CA ALA A 376 14.92 -7.85 4.97
C ALA A 376 14.92 -8.18 6.45
N ALA A 377 14.18 -7.41 7.24
CA ALA A 377 13.89 -7.72 8.63
C ALA A 377 12.38 -7.64 8.84
N LEU A 378 11.79 -8.70 9.39
CA LEU A 378 10.36 -8.67 9.74
C LEU A 378 10.10 -7.73 10.92
N PRO A 379 8.91 -7.12 11.01
CA PRO A 379 8.55 -6.34 12.19
C PRO A 379 8.49 -7.23 13.43
N SER A 380 8.75 -6.65 14.59
CA SER A 380 8.40 -7.27 15.88
C SER A 380 6.92 -6.98 16.12
N THR A 381 6.14 -8.01 16.36
CA THR A 381 4.71 -7.90 16.68
C THR A 381 4.44 -8.51 18.05
N ALA A 382 3.26 -8.23 18.63
CA ALA A 382 2.87 -8.83 19.91
C ALA A 382 2.82 -10.36 19.84
N GLU A 383 2.35 -10.90 18.73
CA GLU A 383 2.26 -12.35 18.50
C GLU A 383 3.62 -12.99 18.18
N ARG A 384 4.50 -12.26 17.47
CA ARG A 384 5.81 -12.70 17.03
C ARG A 384 6.88 -11.67 17.37
N PRO A 385 7.35 -11.60 18.63
CA PRO A 385 8.31 -10.58 19.07
C PRO A 385 9.70 -10.75 18.48
N ALA A 386 10.07 -11.96 18.05
CA ALA A 386 11.38 -12.22 17.44
C ALA A 386 11.45 -11.67 16.00
N ARG A 387 12.39 -10.76 15.76
CA ARG A 387 12.70 -10.23 14.43
C ARG A 387 13.55 -11.22 13.66
N LEU A 388 12.95 -11.89 12.67
CA LEU A 388 13.71 -12.68 11.71
C LEU A 388 14.30 -11.77 10.64
N ARG A 389 15.49 -12.10 10.18
CA ARG A 389 16.20 -11.35 9.14
C ARG A 389 16.65 -12.27 8.02
N MET A 390 16.38 -11.88 6.78
CA MET A 390 17.10 -12.35 5.62
C MET A 390 18.38 -11.50 5.49
N PRO A 391 19.59 -12.08 5.42
CA PRO A 391 20.81 -11.31 5.23
C PRO A 391 20.82 -10.62 3.85
N ASP A 392 21.59 -9.55 3.76
CA ASP A 392 21.93 -8.92 2.49
C ASP A 392 23.08 -9.67 1.80
N PHE A 393 23.02 -9.78 0.48
CA PHE A 393 24.06 -10.39 -0.34
C PHE A 393 24.72 -9.41 -1.31
N GLY A 394 24.27 -8.15 -1.30
CA GLY A 394 24.77 -7.11 -2.18
C GLY A 394 26.27 -6.81 -2.03
N TYR A 395 26.84 -7.06 -0.86
CA TYR A 395 28.28 -6.84 -0.60
C TYR A 395 29.17 -7.95 -1.18
N ARG A 396 28.64 -9.14 -1.47
CA ARG A 396 29.42 -10.31 -1.87
C ARG A 396 29.10 -10.85 -3.26
N LEU A 397 27.95 -10.51 -3.83
CA LEU A 397 27.53 -10.93 -5.17
C LEU A 397 27.62 -9.75 -6.15
N SER A 398 28.23 -10.00 -7.31
CA SER A 398 28.24 -9.07 -8.45
C SER A 398 26.86 -8.94 -9.06
N ASP A 399 26.66 -7.93 -9.92
CA ASP A 399 25.38 -7.73 -10.61
C ASP A 399 25.04 -8.92 -11.53
N ASP A 400 26.02 -9.53 -12.18
CA ASP A 400 25.84 -10.73 -12.99
C ASP A 400 25.42 -11.94 -12.14
N GLU A 401 26.04 -12.13 -10.97
CA GLU A 401 25.69 -13.22 -10.05
C GLU A 401 24.29 -13.05 -9.46
N VAL A 402 23.91 -11.82 -9.05
CA VAL A 402 22.55 -11.53 -8.57
C VAL A 402 21.53 -11.76 -9.69
N ALA A 403 21.80 -11.33 -10.91
CA ALA A 403 20.91 -11.56 -12.06
C ALA A 403 20.75 -13.05 -12.36
N THR A 404 21.86 -13.82 -12.30
CA THR A 404 21.87 -15.28 -12.51
C THR A 404 21.07 -15.99 -11.42
N LEU A 405 21.29 -15.64 -10.15
CA LEU A 405 20.56 -16.19 -9.00
C LEU A 405 19.07 -15.86 -9.08
N ALA A 406 18.71 -14.61 -9.33
CA ALA A 406 17.32 -14.17 -9.45
C ALA A 406 16.62 -14.89 -10.62
N THR A 407 17.29 -15.02 -11.78
CA THR A 407 16.79 -15.80 -12.91
C THR A 407 16.56 -17.26 -12.54
N PHE A 408 17.50 -17.88 -11.85
CA PHE A 408 17.33 -19.26 -11.36
C PHE A 408 16.09 -19.38 -10.47
N LEU A 409 15.95 -18.52 -9.45
CA LEU A 409 14.78 -18.54 -8.56
C LEU A 409 13.46 -18.39 -9.32
N ARG A 410 13.42 -17.53 -10.32
CA ARG A 410 12.24 -17.25 -11.15
C ARG A 410 11.86 -18.40 -12.09
N GLN A 411 12.74 -19.36 -12.29
CA GLN A 411 12.54 -20.51 -13.20
C GLN A 411 12.66 -21.86 -12.47
N ALA A 412 13.04 -21.87 -11.18
CA ALA A 412 13.22 -23.05 -10.36
C ALA A 412 11.86 -23.61 -9.90
N TRP A 413 11.83 -24.89 -9.60
CA TRP A 413 10.67 -25.64 -9.11
C TRP A 413 9.47 -25.51 -10.04
N THR A 414 8.37 -24.91 -9.58
CA THR A 414 7.17 -24.65 -10.38
C THR A 414 7.14 -23.24 -10.98
N ASN A 415 8.12 -22.39 -10.64
CA ASN A 415 8.17 -20.99 -11.09
C ASN A 415 8.41 -20.91 -12.61
N LYS A 416 7.71 -19.97 -13.27
CA LYS A 416 7.82 -19.69 -14.71
C LYS A 416 7.73 -18.19 -14.94
N ALA A 417 8.80 -17.47 -14.67
CA ALA A 417 8.85 -16.03 -14.85
C ALA A 417 10.10 -15.61 -15.66
N ASP A 418 10.09 -14.38 -16.18
CA ASP A 418 11.12 -13.87 -17.10
C ASP A 418 12.50 -13.77 -16.46
N LEU A 419 13.53 -13.77 -17.33
CA LEU A 419 14.93 -13.61 -16.96
C LEU A 419 15.19 -12.23 -16.36
N VAL A 420 16.21 -12.15 -15.50
CA VAL A 420 16.68 -10.90 -14.91
C VAL A 420 18.00 -10.49 -15.58
N SER A 421 18.10 -9.23 -15.99
CA SER A 421 19.34 -8.69 -16.58
C SER A 421 20.26 -8.10 -15.50
N ALA A 422 21.57 -8.18 -15.71
CA ALA A 422 22.56 -7.53 -14.84
C ALA A 422 22.39 -5.98 -14.82
N SER A 423 21.91 -5.38 -15.91
CA SER A 423 21.62 -3.94 -15.93
C SER A 423 20.51 -3.55 -14.96
N ALA A 424 19.45 -4.37 -14.82
CA ALA A 424 18.38 -4.11 -13.85
C ALA A 424 18.91 -4.18 -12.40
N VAL A 425 19.85 -5.08 -12.12
CA VAL A 425 20.51 -5.17 -10.81
C VAL A 425 21.39 -3.94 -10.55
N ALA A 426 22.21 -3.54 -11.54
CA ALA A 426 23.09 -2.38 -11.44
C ALA A 426 22.32 -1.08 -11.18
N ASP A 427 21.17 -0.91 -11.83
CA ASP A 427 20.32 0.29 -11.65
C ASP A 427 19.76 0.37 -10.21
N LEU A 428 19.28 -0.75 -9.65
CA LEU A 428 18.79 -0.82 -8.28
C LEU A 428 19.91 -0.61 -7.25
N ARG A 429 21.10 -1.20 -7.48
CA ARG A 429 22.26 -1.00 -6.61
C ARG A 429 22.69 0.47 -6.56
N LYS A 430 22.65 1.19 -7.70
CA LYS A 430 22.95 2.63 -7.76
C LYS A 430 21.91 3.48 -7.06
N ALA A 431 20.63 3.16 -7.24
CA ALA A 431 19.54 3.89 -6.58
C ALA A 431 19.68 3.86 -5.06
N ALA A 432 19.98 2.69 -4.48
CA ALA A 432 20.17 2.53 -3.05
C ALA A 432 21.43 3.21 -2.46
N GLN A 433 22.38 3.63 -3.30
CA GLN A 433 23.58 4.38 -2.85
C GLN A 433 23.36 5.91 -2.88
N ALA A 434 22.27 6.35 -3.50
CA ALA A 434 21.94 7.77 -3.65
C ALA A 434 21.03 8.30 -2.53
N ASP A 435 20.40 7.39 -1.75
CA ASP A 435 19.57 7.65 -0.57
C ASP A 435 20.42 7.60 0.71
#